data_caa330d416a55c1ac9e6c466d34771ea
#
_entry.id   caa330d416a55c1ac9e6c466d34771ea
#
_cell.length_a   1.000
_cell.length_b   1.000
_cell.length_c   1.000
_cell.angle_alpha   90.00
_cell.angle_beta   90.00
_cell.angle_gamma   90.00
#
_symmetry.space_group_name_H-M   'P 1'
#
loop_
_entity.id
_entity.type
_entity.pdbx_description
1 polymer ?
#
loop_
_entity_poly.entity_id
_entity_poly.type
_entity_poly.pdbx_seq_one_letter_code
_entity_poly.pdbx_strand_id
1 'polypeptide(L)'
;MSDNQPIKGGEFIIRDTAPKDIFTPEEFTEEHKMIASMCEDFIHQEIIPHLDRIDSLEEGLMPSLLKKAGELGLLGLSIPQEYGGMGVDFKTTLLATEYLGLGFSFSVAYGAHTGIGTLPLLYYGNDEQKISM
;
A
#
# COMPACT_ATOMS: atom_id res chain seq x y z
N MET A 1 20.82 28.47 5.35
CA MET A 1 19.82 27.65 4.63
C MET A 1 20.11 26.23 5.04
N SER A 2 19.35 25.66 5.97
CA SER A 2 19.51 24.25 6.33
C SER A 2 18.95 23.43 5.18
N ASP A 3 19.82 22.65 4.54
CA ASP A 3 19.43 21.62 3.59
C ASP A 3 18.58 20.61 4.35
N ASN A 4 17.26 20.78 4.27
CA ASN A 4 16.30 19.91 4.94
C ASN A 4 16.10 18.65 4.05
N GLN A 5 17.20 17.91 3.83
CA GLN A 5 17.11 16.63 3.17
C GLN A 5 16.53 15.60 4.15
N PRO A 6 15.49 14.87 3.74
CA PRO A 6 14.92 13.82 4.58
C PRO A 6 15.98 12.79 4.94
N ILE A 7 15.97 12.36 6.20
CA ILE A 7 16.85 11.29 6.68
C ILE A 7 16.49 9.99 5.96
N LYS A 8 17.48 9.33 5.39
CA LYS A 8 17.30 8.02 4.76
C LYS A 8 17.03 6.96 5.81
N GLY A 9 16.26 5.95 5.45
CA GLY A 9 15.89 4.88 6.37
C GLY A 9 17.10 4.25 7.06
N GLY A 10 17.07 4.16 8.40
CA GLY A 10 18.15 3.64 9.22
C GLY A 10 19.31 4.60 9.49
N GLU A 11 19.41 5.72 8.81
CA GLU A 11 20.51 6.69 8.97
C GLU A 11 20.55 7.29 10.39
N PHE A 12 19.37 7.41 11.04
CA PHE A 12 19.25 7.86 12.43
C PHE A 12 19.97 6.96 13.45
N ILE A 13 20.31 5.71 13.08
CA ILE A 13 21.04 4.76 13.95
C ILE A 13 22.54 5.11 14.02
N ILE A 14 23.09 5.71 12.96
CA ILE A 14 24.52 5.92 12.78
C ILE A 14 24.92 7.40 12.71
N ARG A 15 23.95 8.32 12.78
CA ARG A 15 24.15 9.76 12.63
C ARG A 15 23.51 10.50 13.79
N ASP A 16 24.14 11.56 14.26
CA ASP A 16 23.51 12.52 15.17
C ASP A 16 22.29 13.14 14.48
N THR A 17 21.12 12.89 15.05
CA THR A 17 19.85 13.27 14.47
C THR A 17 18.99 13.99 15.49
N ALA A 18 18.48 15.16 15.15
CA ALA A 18 17.52 15.85 16.00
C ALA A 18 16.15 15.17 15.92
N PRO A 19 15.37 15.10 17.02
CA PRO A 19 14.04 14.49 17.02
C PRO A 19 13.11 15.01 15.92
N LYS A 20 13.20 16.28 15.58
CA LYS A 20 12.42 16.93 14.51
C LYS A 20 12.73 16.44 13.09
N ASP A 21 13.83 15.71 12.91
CA ASP A 21 14.24 15.17 11.61
C ASP A 21 13.83 13.71 11.45
N ILE A 22 13.15 13.12 12.46
CA ILE A 22 12.67 11.75 12.46
C ILE A 22 11.15 11.80 12.31
N PHE A 23 10.62 11.09 11.30
CA PHE A 23 9.18 10.93 11.15
C PHE A 23 8.64 10.00 12.24
N THR A 24 7.57 10.41 12.91
CA THR A 24 6.89 9.61 13.94
C THR A 24 5.40 9.46 13.60
N PRO A 25 4.70 8.47 14.20
CA PRO A 25 3.27 8.25 13.93
C PRO A 25 2.38 9.47 14.18
N GLU A 26 2.79 10.38 15.07
CA GLU A 26 2.06 11.62 15.36
C GLU A 26 2.05 12.60 14.18
N GLU A 27 2.96 12.42 13.20
CA GLU A 27 3.05 13.23 12.00
C GLU A 27 2.17 12.72 10.84
N PHE A 28 1.44 11.61 11.04
CA PHE A 28 0.46 11.18 10.05
C PHE A 28 -0.63 12.24 9.88
N THR A 29 -0.82 12.66 8.64
CA THR A 29 -1.85 13.64 8.25
C THR A 29 -3.24 13.00 8.29
N GLU A 30 -4.28 13.84 8.17
CA GLU A 30 -5.66 13.34 8.06
C GLU A 30 -5.86 12.50 6.79
N GLU A 31 -5.14 12.78 5.71
CA GLU A 31 -5.16 11.95 4.49
C GLU A 31 -4.58 10.56 4.75
N HIS A 32 -3.45 10.46 5.43
CA HIS A 32 -2.88 9.17 5.84
C HIS A 32 -3.87 8.35 6.68
N LYS A 33 -4.50 9.00 7.68
CA LYS A 33 -5.48 8.35 8.57
C LYS A 33 -6.73 7.90 7.81
N MET A 34 -7.19 8.68 6.84
CA MET A 34 -8.35 8.33 6.01
C MET A 34 -8.06 7.07 5.17
N ILE A 35 -6.87 6.99 4.55
CA ILE A 35 -6.47 5.79 3.79
C ILE A 35 -6.31 4.59 4.72
N ALA A 36 -5.72 4.77 5.91
CA ALA A 36 -5.61 3.73 6.92
C ALA A 36 -7.00 3.19 7.33
N SER A 37 -7.94 4.08 7.63
CA SER A 37 -9.33 3.71 7.98
C SER A 37 -10.01 2.95 6.85
N MET A 38 -9.83 3.38 5.60
CA MET A 38 -10.38 2.67 4.44
C MET A 38 -9.81 1.25 4.33
N CYS A 39 -8.52 1.06 4.57
CA CYS A 39 -7.88 -0.26 4.58
C CYS A 39 -8.42 -1.14 5.71
N GLU A 40 -8.54 -0.58 6.92
CA GLU A 40 -9.08 -1.25 8.09
C GLU A 40 -10.52 -1.71 7.87
N ASP A 41 -11.37 -0.80 7.39
CA ASP A 41 -12.77 -1.10 7.07
C ASP A 41 -12.89 -2.21 6.03
N PHE A 42 -12.08 -2.15 4.97
CA PHE A 42 -12.06 -3.19 3.93
C PHE A 42 -11.68 -4.56 4.49
N ILE A 43 -10.64 -4.63 5.33
CA ILE A 43 -10.23 -5.88 5.97
C ILE A 43 -11.34 -6.44 6.85
N HIS A 44 -11.94 -5.60 7.70
CA HIS A 44 -12.98 -6.05 8.63
C HIS A 44 -14.28 -6.45 7.94
N GLN A 45 -14.68 -5.78 6.88
CA GLN A 45 -15.94 -6.01 6.20
C GLN A 45 -15.85 -7.10 5.11
N GLU A 46 -14.73 -7.15 4.39
CA GLU A 46 -14.62 -7.98 3.19
C GLU A 46 -13.69 -9.18 3.35
N ILE A 47 -12.71 -9.12 4.24
CA ILE A 47 -11.69 -10.17 4.34
C ILE A 47 -11.91 -11.07 5.56
N ILE A 48 -11.97 -10.50 6.76
CA ILE A 48 -12.08 -11.27 8.01
C ILE A 48 -13.29 -12.22 7.99
N PRO A 49 -14.48 -11.83 7.53
CA PRO A 49 -15.62 -12.75 7.48
C PRO A 49 -15.45 -13.94 6.52
N HIS A 50 -14.44 -13.88 5.65
CA HIS A 50 -14.22 -14.89 4.61
C HIS A 50 -12.91 -15.68 4.78
N LEU A 51 -12.19 -15.53 5.91
CA LEU A 51 -10.86 -16.15 6.10
C LEU A 51 -10.86 -17.67 5.88
N ASP A 52 -11.81 -18.39 6.46
CA ASP A 52 -11.90 -19.85 6.29
C ASP A 52 -12.13 -20.28 4.82
N ARG A 53 -12.89 -19.48 4.08
CA ARG A 53 -13.16 -19.70 2.66
C ARG A 53 -11.94 -19.37 1.80
N ILE A 54 -11.21 -18.33 2.16
CA ILE A 54 -9.94 -17.94 1.52
C ILE A 54 -8.91 -19.06 1.72
N ASP A 55 -8.77 -19.55 2.96
CA ASP A 55 -7.79 -20.58 3.31
C ASP A 55 -8.16 -21.94 2.70
N SER A 56 -9.44 -22.21 2.49
CA SER A 56 -9.89 -23.40 1.74
C SER A 56 -9.79 -23.25 0.23
N LEU A 57 -9.23 -22.15 -0.27
CA LEU A 57 -9.04 -21.86 -1.70
C LEU A 57 -10.36 -21.89 -2.51
N GLU A 58 -11.43 -21.33 -1.95
CA GLU A 58 -12.70 -21.26 -2.65
C GLU A 58 -12.55 -20.59 -4.02
N GLU A 59 -12.99 -21.29 -5.06
CA GLU A 59 -12.82 -20.84 -6.44
C GLU A 59 -13.46 -19.47 -6.68
N GLY A 60 -12.71 -18.55 -7.28
CA GLY A 60 -13.16 -17.20 -7.64
C GLY A 60 -13.23 -16.20 -6.47
N LEU A 61 -13.11 -16.64 -5.21
CA LEU A 61 -13.20 -15.73 -4.07
C LEU A 61 -12.05 -14.73 -4.04
N MET A 62 -10.79 -15.19 -4.06
CA MET A 62 -9.63 -14.32 -4.03
C MET A 62 -9.61 -13.29 -5.17
N PRO A 63 -9.84 -13.65 -6.45
CA PRO A 63 -9.96 -12.66 -7.52
C PRO A 63 -11.07 -11.65 -7.29
N SER A 64 -12.21 -12.06 -6.73
CA SER A 64 -13.33 -11.14 -6.43
C SER A 64 -12.98 -10.13 -5.35
N LEU A 65 -12.24 -10.53 -4.31
CA LEU A 65 -11.77 -9.66 -3.25
C LEU A 65 -10.69 -8.67 -3.74
N LEU A 66 -9.77 -9.15 -4.58
CA LEU A 66 -8.80 -8.26 -5.23
C LEU A 66 -9.50 -7.23 -6.14
N LYS A 67 -10.54 -7.65 -6.88
CA LYS A 67 -11.33 -6.72 -7.69
C LYS A 67 -11.97 -5.63 -6.83
N LYS A 68 -12.59 -5.99 -5.71
CA LYS A 68 -13.15 -5.03 -4.76
C LYS A 68 -12.10 -4.05 -4.22
N ALA A 69 -10.90 -4.57 -3.85
CA ALA A 69 -9.79 -3.73 -3.45
C ALA A 69 -9.38 -2.74 -4.56
N GLY A 70 -9.38 -3.19 -5.81
CA GLY A 70 -9.13 -2.35 -6.99
C GLY A 70 -10.18 -1.26 -7.18
N GLU A 71 -11.46 -1.58 -7.00
CA GLU A 71 -12.57 -0.62 -7.09
C GLU A 71 -12.46 0.50 -6.04
N LEU A 72 -11.84 0.22 -4.88
CA LEU A 72 -11.51 1.20 -3.86
C LEU A 72 -10.17 1.94 -4.11
N GLY A 73 -9.45 1.61 -5.19
CA GLY A 73 -8.15 2.20 -5.50
C GLY A 73 -6.97 1.61 -4.71
N LEU A 74 -7.21 0.63 -3.84
CA LEU A 74 -6.17 0.06 -2.97
C LEU A 74 -5.05 -0.62 -3.75
N LEU A 75 -5.34 -1.19 -4.92
CA LEU A 75 -4.32 -1.82 -5.77
C LEU A 75 -3.40 -0.81 -6.47
N GLY A 76 -3.83 0.45 -6.58
CA GLY A 76 -3.13 1.53 -7.28
C GLY A 76 -2.54 2.60 -6.37
N LEU A 77 -2.39 2.37 -5.06
CA LEU A 77 -1.94 3.39 -4.11
C LEU A 77 -0.63 4.07 -4.55
N SER A 78 0.39 3.30 -4.88
CA SER A 78 1.71 3.79 -5.29
C SER A 78 1.84 4.12 -6.79
N ILE A 79 0.82 3.79 -7.59
CA ILE A 79 0.83 4.05 -9.03
C ILE A 79 0.56 5.54 -9.28
N PRO A 80 1.34 6.22 -10.14
CA PRO A 80 1.09 7.61 -10.48
C PRO A 80 -0.31 7.84 -11.08
N GLN A 81 -0.87 9.01 -10.81
CA GLN A 81 -2.21 9.38 -11.29
C GLN A 81 -2.33 9.36 -12.83
N GLU A 82 -1.25 9.64 -13.54
CA GLU A 82 -1.20 9.56 -15.00
C GLU A 82 -1.42 8.16 -15.57
N TYR A 83 -1.22 7.11 -14.74
CA TYR A 83 -1.51 5.71 -15.04
C TYR A 83 -2.73 5.17 -14.30
N GLY A 84 -3.57 6.06 -13.75
CA GLY A 84 -4.83 5.70 -13.10
C GLY A 84 -4.72 5.32 -11.62
N GLY A 85 -3.55 5.47 -11.01
CA GLY A 85 -3.35 5.23 -9.58
C GLY A 85 -3.65 6.44 -8.70
N MET A 86 -3.46 6.30 -7.39
CA MET A 86 -3.65 7.37 -6.41
C MET A 86 -2.41 8.25 -6.25
N GLY A 87 -1.21 7.74 -6.57
CA GLY A 87 0.05 8.48 -6.50
C GLY A 87 0.45 8.89 -5.07
N VAL A 88 0.07 8.09 -4.08
CA VAL A 88 0.39 8.40 -2.67
C VAL A 88 1.88 8.16 -2.38
N ASP A 89 2.39 8.80 -1.34
CA ASP A 89 3.76 8.64 -0.93
C ASP A 89 4.04 7.26 -0.29
N PHE A 90 5.32 6.94 -0.14
CA PHE A 90 5.73 5.65 0.40
C PHE A 90 5.29 5.43 1.86
N LYS A 91 5.19 6.50 2.68
CA LYS A 91 4.70 6.41 4.07
C LYS A 91 3.24 5.97 4.10
N THR A 92 2.42 6.54 3.23
CA THR A 92 1.03 6.14 3.07
C THR A 92 0.90 4.69 2.64
N THR A 93 1.74 4.23 1.71
CA THR A 93 1.76 2.83 1.26
C THR A 93 2.14 1.88 2.41
N LEU A 94 3.13 2.23 3.23
CA LEU A 94 3.52 1.43 4.40
C LEU A 94 2.39 1.37 5.43
N LEU A 95 1.75 2.49 5.73
CA LEU A 95 0.62 2.55 6.65
C LEU A 95 -0.56 1.69 6.16
N ALA A 96 -0.90 1.78 4.88
CA ALA A 96 -1.91 0.92 4.27
C ALA A 96 -1.54 -0.58 4.41
N THR A 97 -0.26 -0.92 4.18
CA THR A 97 0.23 -2.30 4.31
C THR A 97 0.11 -2.83 5.74
N GLU A 98 0.31 -1.99 6.75
CA GLU A 98 0.13 -2.35 8.16
C GLU A 98 -1.30 -2.85 8.43
N TYR A 99 -2.31 -2.10 7.99
CA TYR A 99 -3.72 -2.49 8.16
C TYR A 99 -4.11 -3.69 7.28
N LEU A 100 -3.70 -3.68 6.02
CA LEU A 100 -3.97 -4.79 5.09
C LEU A 100 -3.27 -6.10 5.50
N GLY A 101 -2.22 -6.03 6.31
CA GLY A 101 -1.51 -7.18 6.88
C GLY A 101 -2.39 -8.12 7.71
N LEU A 102 -3.48 -7.61 8.27
CA LEU A 102 -4.48 -8.41 9.01
C LEU A 102 -5.28 -9.36 8.11
N GLY A 103 -5.15 -9.26 6.80
CA GLY A 103 -5.84 -10.10 5.82
C GLY A 103 -5.21 -11.48 5.56
N PHE A 104 -4.13 -11.85 6.27
CA PHE A 104 -3.44 -13.15 6.14
C PHE A 104 -3.14 -13.53 4.68
N SER A 105 -3.76 -14.62 4.16
CA SER A 105 -3.56 -15.08 2.77
C SER A 105 -3.95 -14.03 1.73
N PHE A 106 -4.97 -13.19 1.99
CA PHE A 106 -5.31 -12.05 1.14
C PHE A 106 -4.16 -11.04 1.06
N SER A 107 -3.49 -10.76 2.17
CA SER A 107 -2.37 -9.81 2.21
C SER A 107 -1.21 -10.23 1.32
N VAL A 108 -0.96 -11.55 1.22
CA VAL A 108 0.05 -12.11 0.30
C VAL A 108 -0.35 -11.86 -1.16
N ALA A 109 -1.61 -12.13 -1.51
CA ALA A 109 -2.11 -11.90 -2.87
C ALA A 109 -2.10 -10.41 -3.24
N TYR A 110 -2.52 -9.54 -2.31
CA TYR A 110 -2.45 -8.09 -2.45
C TYR A 110 -1.00 -7.61 -2.68
N GLY A 111 -0.07 -8.03 -1.82
CA GLY A 111 1.34 -7.64 -1.92
C GLY A 111 2.03 -8.19 -3.18
N ALA A 112 1.66 -9.38 -3.62
CA ALA A 112 2.13 -9.94 -4.89
C ALA A 112 1.65 -9.11 -6.08
N HIS A 113 0.40 -8.67 -6.07
CA HIS A 113 -0.16 -7.80 -7.13
C HIS A 113 0.52 -6.43 -7.11
N THR A 114 0.48 -5.71 -5.99
CA THR A 114 0.95 -4.32 -5.88
C THR A 114 2.47 -4.18 -5.91
N GLY A 115 3.21 -5.22 -5.51
CA GLY A 115 4.67 -5.26 -5.50
C GLY A 115 5.23 -5.95 -6.75
N ILE A 116 5.35 -7.28 -6.68
CA ILE A 116 6.05 -8.09 -7.68
C ILE A 116 5.38 -8.02 -9.05
N GLY A 117 4.05 -7.95 -9.10
CA GLY A 117 3.30 -7.90 -10.34
C GLY A 117 3.35 -6.54 -11.04
N THR A 118 3.12 -5.48 -10.32
CA THR A 118 2.88 -4.14 -10.88
C THR A 118 4.13 -3.27 -10.95
N LEU A 119 4.98 -3.27 -9.91
CA LEU A 119 6.15 -2.37 -9.88
C LEU A 119 7.18 -2.60 -11.00
N PRO A 120 7.45 -3.83 -11.46
CA PRO A 120 8.33 -4.02 -12.61
C PRO A 120 7.81 -3.34 -13.89
N LEU A 121 6.49 -3.37 -14.11
CA LEU A 121 5.88 -2.66 -15.24
C LEU A 121 5.99 -1.15 -15.07
N LEU A 122 5.74 -0.65 -13.87
CA LEU A 122 5.86 0.78 -13.58
C LEU A 122 7.28 1.31 -13.81
N TYR A 123 8.31 0.59 -13.35
CA TYR A 123 9.69 1.08 -13.42
C TYR A 123 10.38 0.81 -14.75
N TYR A 124 10.04 -0.29 -15.42
CA TYR A 124 10.77 -0.77 -16.60
C TYR A 124 9.90 -0.96 -17.83
N GLY A 125 8.57 -0.87 -17.69
CA GLY A 125 7.65 -0.97 -18.81
C GLY A 125 7.73 0.23 -19.76
N ASN A 126 7.35 0.05 -21.01
CA ASN A 126 7.08 1.14 -21.94
C ASN A 126 5.71 1.78 -21.66
N ASP A 127 5.39 2.90 -22.33
CA ASP A 127 4.16 3.64 -22.07
C ASP A 127 2.89 2.81 -22.31
N GLU A 128 2.87 1.98 -23.36
CA GLU A 128 1.72 1.10 -23.63
C GLU A 128 1.49 0.09 -22.51
N GLN A 129 2.57 -0.49 -21.98
CA GLN A 129 2.51 -1.44 -20.87
C GLN A 129 2.05 -0.76 -19.56
N LYS A 130 2.48 0.48 -19.32
CA LYS A 130 2.08 1.25 -18.12
C LYS A 130 0.61 1.67 -18.17
N ILE A 131 0.10 2.03 -19.32
CA ILE A 131 -1.32 2.40 -19.51
C ILE A 131 -2.23 1.17 -19.34
N SER A 132 -1.73 -0.04 -19.61
CA SER A 132 -2.52 -1.27 -19.52
C SER A 132 -2.50 -1.92 -18.13
N MET A 133 -1.79 -1.33 -17.16
CA MET A 133 -1.83 -1.79 -15.76
C MET A 133 -3.19 -1.54 -15.14
#